data_2724c8eb1ac8da17ca44a87624121f2c
#
_entry.id   2724c8eb1ac8da17ca44a87624121f2c
#
_cell.length_a   1.000
_cell.length_b   1.000
_cell.length_c   1.000
_cell.angle_alpha   90.00
_cell.angle_beta   90.00
_cell.angle_gamma   90.00
#
_symmetry.space_group_name_H-M   'P 1'
#
loop_
_entity.id
_entity.type
_entity.pdbx_description
1 polymer ?
#
loop_
_entity_poly.entity_id
_entity_poly.type
_entity_poly.pdbx_seq_one_letter_code
_entity_poly.pdbx_strand_id
1 'polypeptide(L)'
;MKIQIALEWFLNPDHLPLIVGITEGWYHAAGLDLSLVQPDDHYDGLAAVAAGQIALACNEPLHMVDTQRPGLRALGCFFETEGGVILHRASAERLLSGERIRLASPVAGGVTDAIAREILGNWARRQGCEIGADAIAVESAGFMHLENMQNGFDGAWLCFANFEGVEARAAKLDVVFVTAAMGDFPNFSAL
;
A
#
# COMPACT_ATOMS: atom_id res chain seq x y z
N MET A 1 6.71 -26.10 -16.59
CA MET A 1 7.38 -24.82 -16.98
C MET A 1 7.62 -24.01 -15.72
N LYS A 2 8.85 -23.52 -15.48
CA LYS A 2 9.13 -22.66 -14.32
C LYS A 2 8.73 -21.23 -14.63
N ILE A 3 8.00 -20.59 -13.72
CA ILE A 3 7.57 -19.18 -13.80
C ILE A 3 7.89 -18.51 -12.49
N GLN A 4 8.58 -17.37 -12.54
CA GLN A 4 8.77 -16.50 -11.41
C GLN A 4 7.95 -15.23 -11.59
N ILE A 5 7.27 -14.82 -10.51
CA ILE A 5 6.53 -13.57 -10.45
C ILE A 5 7.19 -12.69 -9.39
N ALA A 6 7.65 -11.50 -9.77
CA ALA A 6 8.07 -10.48 -8.83
C ALA A 6 6.83 -9.83 -8.22
N LEU A 7 6.84 -9.62 -6.91
CA LEU A 7 5.80 -8.88 -6.21
C LEU A 7 6.21 -7.41 -6.09
N GLU A 8 5.23 -6.53 -6.01
CA GLU A 8 5.42 -5.07 -5.83
C GLU A 8 5.72 -4.70 -4.37
N TRP A 9 5.39 -5.62 -3.45
CA TRP A 9 5.49 -5.44 -2.01
C TRP A 9 5.86 -6.75 -1.32
N PHE A 10 6.09 -6.75 -0.01
CA PHE A 10 6.22 -8.00 0.73
C PHE A 10 4.92 -8.82 0.65
N LEU A 11 5.04 -10.14 0.83
CA LEU A 11 3.90 -11.05 0.74
C LEU A 11 2.83 -10.70 1.77
N ASN A 12 1.62 -10.41 1.29
CA ASN A 12 0.50 -9.94 2.09
C ASN A 12 -0.83 -10.51 1.54
N PRO A 13 -2.00 -10.22 2.16
CA PRO A 13 -3.30 -10.76 1.73
C PRO A 13 -3.71 -10.43 0.29
N ASP A 14 -3.19 -9.38 -0.34
CA ASP A 14 -3.50 -9.06 -1.74
C ASP A 14 -2.98 -10.12 -2.70
N HIS A 15 -1.95 -10.87 -2.30
CA HIS A 15 -1.37 -11.98 -3.08
C HIS A 15 -2.10 -13.32 -2.85
N LEU A 16 -3.20 -13.33 -2.10
CA LEU A 16 -3.93 -14.56 -1.73
C LEU A 16 -4.25 -15.47 -2.94
N PRO A 17 -4.65 -14.98 -4.12
CA PRO A 17 -4.91 -15.83 -5.28
C PRO A 17 -3.68 -16.66 -5.71
N LEU A 18 -2.48 -16.06 -5.66
CA LEU A 18 -1.22 -16.74 -5.97
C LEU A 18 -0.87 -17.74 -4.89
N ILE A 19 -0.99 -17.34 -3.61
CA ILE A 19 -0.68 -18.18 -2.45
C ILE A 19 -1.55 -19.44 -2.48
N VAL A 20 -2.87 -19.28 -2.63
CA VAL A 20 -3.80 -20.40 -2.67
C VAL A 20 -3.51 -21.32 -3.86
N GLY A 21 -3.33 -20.77 -5.06
CA GLY A 21 -3.04 -21.57 -6.24
C GLY A 21 -1.75 -22.38 -6.14
N ILE A 22 -0.72 -21.85 -5.45
CA ILE A 22 0.52 -22.57 -5.15
C ILE A 22 0.27 -23.66 -4.11
N THR A 23 -0.38 -23.31 -2.98
CA THR A 23 -0.58 -24.20 -1.83
C THR A 23 -1.48 -25.38 -2.18
N GLU A 24 -2.55 -25.14 -2.94
CA GLU A 24 -3.48 -26.17 -3.41
C GLU A 24 -2.95 -26.95 -4.61
N GLY A 25 -1.77 -26.60 -5.13
CA GLY A 25 -1.13 -27.28 -6.25
C GLY A 25 -1.80 -27.07 -7.61
N TRP A 26 -2.66 -26.08 -7.77
CA TRP A 26 -3.39 -25.83 -9.02
C TRP A 26 -2.47 -25.47 -10.18
N TYR A 27 -1.44 -24.66 -9.92
CA TYR A 27 -0.44 -24.35 -10.93
C TYR A 27 0.36 -25.58 -11.32
N HIS A 28 0.76 -26.40 -10.35
CA HIS A 28 1.48 -27.64 -10.61
C HIS A 28 0.65 -28.62 -11.45
N ALA A 29 -0.64 -28.75 -11.15
CA ALA A 29 -1.57 -29.57 -11.95
C ALA A 29 -1.71 -29.08 -13.40
N ALA A 30 -1.53 -27.75 -13.62
CA ALA A 30 -1.49 -27.15 -14.95
C ALA A 30 -0.10 -27.22 -15.62
N GLY A 31 0.86 -27.91 -15.03
CA GLY A 31 2.24 -28.04 -15.54
C GLY A 31 3.12 -26.78 -15.30
N LEU A 32 2.70 -25.91 -14.39
CA LEU A 32 3.41 -24.70 -14.01
C LEU A 32 4.08 -24.88 -12.65
N ASP A 33 5.37 -24.57 -12.57
CA ASP A 33 6.14 -24.48 -11.33
C ASP A 33 6.32 -23.00 -11.01
N LEU A 34 5.38 -22.46 -10.21
CA LEU A 34 5.29 -21.04 -9.90
C LEU A 34 6.03 -20.72 -8.60
N SER A 35 6.84 -19.65 -8.62
CA SER A 35 7.48 -19.11 -7.42
C SER A 35 7.33 -17.59 -7.38
N LEU A 36 7.21 -17.05 -6.15
CA LEU A 36 7.08 -15.63 -5.88
C LEU A 36 8.44 -15.07 -5.44
N VAL A 37 8.80 -13.91 -5.98
CA VAL A 37 9.99 -13.16 -5.60
C VAL A 37 9.52 -11.90 -4.89
N GLN A 38 9.77 -11.84 -3.58
CA GLN A 38 9.47 -10.64 -2.80
C GLN A 38 10.56 -9.59 -3.05
N PRO A 39 10.20 -8.31 -3.14
CA PRO A 39 11.17 -7.25 -3.30
C PRO A 39 12.04 -7.12 -2.05
N ASP A 40 13.31 -6.83 -2.25
CA ASP A 40 14.16 -6.18 -1.28
C ASP A 40 14.24 -4.67 -1.61
N ASP A 41 14.90 -3.89 -0.78
CA ASP A 41 14.94 -2.41 -0.89
C ASP A 41 15.41 -1.88 -2.26
N HIS A 42 15.94 -2.72 -3.14
CA HIS A 42 16.53 -2.34 -4.42
C HIS A 42 15.98 -3.12 -5.61
N TYR A 43 15.03 -4.03 -5.39
CA TYR A 43 14.55 -4.90 -6.46
C TYR A 43 13.49 -4.23 -7.34
N ASP A 44 13.82 -4.02 -8.61
CA ASP A 44 12.89 -3.51 -9.62
C ASP A 44 12.38 -4.68 -10.49
N GLY A 45 11.17 -5.17 -10.16
CA GLY A 45 10.52 -6.27 -10.88
C GLY A 45 10.26 -5.96 -12.35
N LEU A 46 9.89 -4.72 -12.69
CA LEU A 46 9.67 -4.32 -14.08
C LEU A 46 10.96 -4.29 -14.89
N ALA A 47 12.07 -3.84 -14.29
CA ALA A 47 13.38 -3.90 -14.93
C ALA A 47 13.81 -5.36 -15.17
N ALA A 48 13.56 -6.25 -14.20
CA ALA A 48 13.87 -7.66 -14.34
C ALA A 48 13.05 -8.33 -15.45
N VAL A 49 11.76 -7.99 -15.59
CA VAL A 49 10.92 -8.47 -16.72
C VAL A 49 11.44 -7.89 -18.06
N ALA A 50 11.74 -6.59 -18.12
CA ALA A 50 12.27 -5.96 -19.32
C ALA A 50 13.61 -6.58 -19.78
N ALA A 51 14.44 -7.00 -18.82
CA ALA A 51 15.70 -7.70 -19.08
C ALA A 51 15.53 -9.20 -19.38
N GLY A 52 14.32 -9.75 -19.32
CA GLY A 52 14.05 -11.17 -19.53
C GLY A 52 14.55 -12.10 -18.41
N GLN A 53 14.81 -11.55 -17.23
CA GLN A 53 15.29 -12.29 -16.07
C GLN A 53 14.15 -12.98 -15.32
N ILE A 54 12.98 -12.37 -15.33
CA ILE A 54 11.75 -12.85 -14.73
C ILE A 54 10.63 -12.78 -15.76
N ALA A 55 9.64 -13.66 -15.65
CA ALA A 55 8.56 -13.74 -16.63
C ALA A 55 7.47 -12.69 -16.40
N LEU A 56 7.11 -12.43 -15.15
CA LEU A 56 5.99 -11.58 -14.75
C LEU A 56 6.37 -10.74 -13.52
N ALA A 57 5.72 -9.60 -13.39
CA ALA A 57 5.78 -8.79 -12.17
C ALA A 57 4.39 -8.21 -11.86
N CYS A 58 4.03 -8.19 -10.58
CA CYS A 58 2.98 -7.32 -10.07
C CYS A 58 3.58 -5.93 -9.86
N ASN A 59 2.86 -4.88 -10.23
CA ASN A 59 3.35 -3.52 -9.99
C ASN A 59 2.21 -2.50 -10.07
N GLU A 60 2.37 -1.35 -9.44
CA GLU A 60 1.40 -0.28 -9.57
C GLU A 60 1.37 0.28 -11.00
N PRO A 61 0.19 0.62 -11.52
CA PRO A 61 0.02 1.14 -12.90
C PRO A 61 0.89 2.36 -13.20
N LEU A 62 1.14 3.20 -12.22
CA LEU A 62 1.96 4.41 -12.36
C LEU A 62 3.39 4.09 -12.83
N HIS A 63 3.99 3.01 -12.35
CA HIS A 63 5.34 2.62 -12.73
C HIS A 63 5.47 2.19 -14.20
N MET A 64 4.35 1.87 -14.86
CA MET A 64 4.32 1.66 -16.32
C MET A 64 4.37 2.97 -17.10
N VAL A 65 4.01 4.10 -16.48
CA VAL A 65 3.94 5.43 -17.09
C VAL A 65 5.19 6.26 -16.78
N ASP A 66 5.70 6.17 -15.55
CA ASP A 66 6.85 6.94 -15.06
C ASP A 66 8.12 6.67 -15.85
N THR A 67 8.33 5.41 -16.21
CA THR A 67 9.54 4.99 -16.93
C THR A 67 9.14 4.19 -18.15
N GLN A 68 9.42 4.72 -19.34
CA GLN A 68 9.19 3.99 -20.57
C GLN A 68 10.06 2.73 -20.62
N ARG A 69 9.41 1.57 -20.66
CA ARG A 69 10.07 0.26 -20.78
C ARG A 69 9.49 -0.47 -21.99
N PRO A 70 10.10 -0.26 -23.18
CA PRO A 70 9.62 -0.88 -24.42
C PRO A 70 9.53 -2.41 -24.26
N GLY A 71 8.45 -2.97 -24.74
CA GLY A 71 8.23 -4.43 -24.70
C GLY A 71 7.45 -4.96 -23.51
N LEU A 72 7.29 -4.17 -22.44
CA LEU A 72 6.40 -4.55 -21.34
C LEU A 72 4.93 -4.38 -21.76
N ARG A 73 4.09 -5.25 -21.23
CA ARG A 73 2.64 -5.22 -21.42
C ARG A 73 1.94 -5.50 -20.10
N ALA A 74 0.97 -4.66 -19.75
CA ALA A 74 0.02 -4.96 -18.70
C ALA A 74 -0.89 -6.10 -19.19
N LEU A 75 -1.07 -7.12 -18.37
CA LEU A 75 -1.93 -8.28 -18.66
C LEU A 75 -3.34 -8.09 -18.09
N GLY A 76 -3.46 -7.35 -16.99
CA GLY A 76 -4.70 -7.07 -16.33
C GLY A 76 -4.46 -6.51 -14.93
N CYS A 77 -5.53 -6.09 -14.27
CA CYS A 77 -5.47 -5.74 -12.84
C CYS A 77 -5.43 -7.04 -12.03
N PHE A 78 -4.36 -7.22 -11.25
CA PHE A 78 -4.20 -8.38 -10.38
C PHE A 78 -5.03 -8.24 -9.10
N PHE A 79 -4.96 -7.06 -8.46
CA PHE A 79 -5.83 -6.70 -7.35
C PHE A 79 -6.17 -5.21 -7.35
N GLU A 80 -7.28 -4.89 -6.69
CA GLU A 80 -7.65 -3.54 -6.28
C GLU A 80 -8.07 -3.63 -4.81
N THR A 81 -7.50 -2.76 -3.97
CA THR A 81 -7.77 -2.77 -2.53
C THR A 81 -7.98 -1.38 -1.98
N GLU A 82 -8.81 -1.28 -0.93
CA GLU A 82 -8.97 -0.03 -0.18
C GLU A 82 -7.72 0.23 0.65
N GLY A 83 -6.96 1.23 0.24
CA GLY A 83 -5.81 1.74 0.98
C GLY A 83 -6.08 3.13 1.54
N GLY A 84 -5.19 3.60 2.41
CA GLY A 84 -5.31 4.92 3.00
C GLY A 84 -4.46 5.12 4.24
N VAL A 85 -4.98 5.94 5.15
CA VAL A 85 -4.33 6.32 6.40
C VAL A 85 -5.09 5.71 7.57
N ILE A 86 -4.37 5.02 8.46
CA ILE A 86 -4.90 4.61 9.76
C ILE A 86 -4.43 5.59 10.83
N LEU A 87 -5.33 6.05 11.69
CA LEU A 87 -5.07 7.01 12.77
C LEU A 87 -5.58 6.46 14.10
N HIS A 88 -4.89 6.70 15.20
CA HIS A 88 -5.55 6.63 16.49
C HIS A 88 -6.75 7.57 16.51
N ARG A 89 -7.88 7.17 17.11
CA ARG A 89 -9.09 8.01 17.16
C ARG A 89 -8.81 9.36 17.80
N ALA A 90 -8.09 9.38 18.92
CA ALA A 90 -7.69 10.62 19.56
C ALA A 90 -6.83 11.52 18.64
N SER A 91 -5.97 10.94 17.80
CA SER A 91 -5.15 11.69 16.85
C SER A 91 -5.98 12.23 15.68
N ALA A 92 -7.01 11.48 15.24
CA ALA A 92 -7.97 11.97 14.25
C ALA A 92 -8.76 13.18 14.79
N GLU A 93 -9.21 13.14 16.04
CA GLU A 93 -9.89 14.26 16.70
C GLU A 93 -8.98 15.49 16.85
N ARG A 94 -7.71 15.30 17.24
CA ARG A 94 -6.72 16.38 17.29
C ARG A 94 -6.48 17.00 15.91
N LEU A 95 -6.34 16.18 14.87
CA LEU A 95 -6.18 16.67 13.50
C LEU A 95 -7.37 17.54 13.09
N LEU A 96 -8.60 17.09 13.37
CA LEU A 96 -9.82 17.85 13.07
C LEU A 96 -9.93 19.15 13.88
N SER A 97 -9.27 19.26 15.03
CA SER A 97 -9.14 20.52 15.80
C SER A 97 -7.99 21.42 15.32
N GLY A 98 -7.26 21.02 14.29
CA GLY A 98 -6.16 21.77 13.70
C GLY A 98 -4.80 21.51 14.35
N GLU A 99 -4.70 20.51 15.22
CA GLU A 99 -3.42 20.12 15.82
C GLU A 99 -2.57 19.30 14.85
N ARG A 100 -1.27 19.37 15.08
CA ARG A 100 -0.30 18.61 14.27
C ARG A 100 -0.27 17.13 14.65
N ILE A 101 -0.19 16.27 13.65
CA ILE A 101 0.00 14.83 13.80
C ILE A 101 1.22 14.34 13.01
N ARG A 102 1.73 13.16 13.40
CA ARG A 102 2.86 12.48 12.77
C ARG A 102 2.39 11.14 12.21
N LEU A 103 2.61 10.93 10.91
CA LEU A 103 2.34 9.67 10.22
C LEU A 103 3.63 8.90 9.96
N ALA A 104 3.65 7.64 10.31
CA ALA A 104 4.68 6.71 9.87
C ALA A 104 4.48 6.34 8.39
N SER A 105 5.55 6.28 7.61
CA SER A 105 5.53 5.80 6.23
C SER A 105 6.85 5.09 5.90
N PRO A 106 6.83 3.93 5.22
CA PRO A 106 8.04 3.26 4.77
C PRO A 106 8.74 4.00 3.61
N VAL A 107 8.03 4.91 2.93
CA VAL A 107 8.53 5.66 1.77
C VAL A 107 8.37 7.18 1.95
N ALA A 108 8.51 7.69 3.18
CA ALA A 108 8.39 9.11 3.47
C ALA A 108 9.40 9.96 2.66
N GLY A 109 9.02 11.20 2.36
CA GLY A 109 9.80 12.13 1.54
C GLY A 109 9.51 12.05 0.05
N GLY A 110 8.63 11.14 -0.38
CA GLY A 110 8.22 10.97 -1.77
C GLY A 110 6.92 11.68 -2.15
N VAL A 111 6.51 11.48 -3.40
CA VAL A 111 5.26 12.03 -3.96
C VAL A 111 4.03 11.55 -3.18
N THR A 112 4.08 10.35 -2.64
CA THR A 112 2.99 9.73 -1.87
C THR A 112 2.62 10.52 -0.61
N ASP A 113 3.55 11.26 0.00
CA ASP A 113 3.27 12.11 1.15
C ASP A 113 2.22 13.19 0.84
N ALA A 114 2.29 13.76 -0.37
CA ALA A 114 1.31 14.76 -0.80
C ALA A 114 -0.08 14.13 -0.92
N ILE A 115 -0.16 12.89 -1.39
CA ILE A 115 -1.41 12.13 -1.49
C ILE A 115 -2.01 11.90 -0.10
N ALA A 116 -1.21 11.47 0.87
CA ALA A 116 -1.66 11.28 2.25
C ALA A 116 -2.26 12.57 2.85
N ARG A 117 -1.55 13.72 2.65
CA ARG A 117 -2.02 15.02 3.13
C ARG A 117 -3.32 15.45 2.45
N GLU A 118 -3.46 15.18 1.16
CA GLU A 118 -4.65 15.54 0.41
C GLU A 118 -5.84 14.66 0.78
N ILE A 119 -5.66 13.35 0.95
CA ILE A 119 -6.70 12.43 1.46
C ILE A 119 -7.23 12.92 2.80
N LEU A 120 -6.35 13.21 3.75
CA LEU A 120 -6.74 13.68 5.07
C LEU A 120 -7.35 15.09 5.03
N GLY A 121 -6.84 15.97 4.18
CA GLY A 121 -7.41 17.31 3.97
C GLY A 121 -8.84 17.24 3.40
N ASN A 122 -9.07 16.41 2.40
CA ASN A 122 -10.39 16.20 1.82
C ASN A 122 -11.35 15.55 2.82
N TRP A 123 -10.87 14.54 3.54
CA TRP A 123 -11.65 13.92 4.61
C TRP A 123 -12.05 14.93 5.70
N ALA A 124 -11.11 15.76 6.17
CA ALA A 124 -11.40 16.79 7.18
C ALA A 124 -12.43 17.80 6.67
N ARG A 125 -12.31 18.27 5.42
CA ARG A 125 -13.32 19.19 4.80
C ARG A 125 -14.71 18.59 4.78
N ARG A 126 -14.84 17.28 4.54
CA ARG A 126 -16.12 16.58 4.62
C ARG A 126 -16.70 16.51 6.03
N GLN A 127 -15.85 16.63 7.05
CA GLN A 127 -16.26 16.77 8.45
C GLN A 127 -16.53 18.23 8.85
N GLY A 128 -16.44 19.17 7.89
CA GLY A 128 -16.61 20.60 8.15
C GLY A 128 -15.39 21.28 8.76
N CYS A 129 -14.20 20.66 8.71
CA CYS A 129 -12.96 21.16 9.26
C CYS A 129 -11.95 21.50 8.15
N GLU A 130 -11.20 22.57 8.33
CA GLU A 130 -10.04 22.87 7.48
C GLU A 130 -8.76 22.62 8.29
N ILE A 131 -7.82 21.87 7.70
CA ILE A 131 -6.53 21.60 8.30
C ILE A 131 -5.42 22.24 7.46
N GLY A 132 -4.42 22.83 8.14
CA GLY A 132 -3.27 23.43 7.47
C GLY A 132 -2.36 22.38 6.83
N ALA A 133 -1.63 22.75 5.78
CA ALA A 133 -0.70 21.85 5.11
C ALA A 133 0.39 21.29 6.07
N ASP A 134 0.76 22.06 7.08
CA ASP A 134 1.76 21.68 8.08
C ASP A 134 1.21 20.83 9.24
N ALA A 135 -0.12 20.60 9.26
CA ALA A 135 -0.75 19.78 10.31
C ALA A 135 -0.37 18.29 10.21
N ILE A 136 0.17 17.83 9.07
CA ILE A 136 0.50 16.44 8.83
C ILE A 136 1.99 16.33 8.49
N ALA A 137 2.77 15.78 9.42
CA ALA A 137 4.15 15.38 9.18
C ALA A 137 4.18 13.89 8.79
N VAL A 138 4.75 13.57 7.63
CA VAL A 138 5.02 12.18 7.22
C VAL A 138 6.49 11.90 7.48
N GLU A 139 6.78 10.87 8.25
CA GLU A 139 8.14 10.55 8.70
C GLU A 139 8.49 9.11 8.35
N SER A 140 9.76 8.88 8.02
CA SER A 140 10.25 7.55 7.65
C SER A 140 10.18 6.60 8.85
N ALA A 141 9.54 5.44 8.63
CA ALA A 141 9.43 4.34 9.57
C ALA A 141 9.34 3.03 8.79
N GLY A 142 9.55 1.91 9.48
CA GLY A 142 9.45 0.59 8.85
C GLY A 142 8.00 0.22 8.45
N PHE A 143 7.88 -0.92 7.78
CA PHE A 143 6.62 -1.44 7.25
C PHE A 143 5.62 -1.93 8.31
N MET A 144 6.03 -2.03 9.57
CA MET A 144 5.17 -2.50 10.66
C MET A 144 4.28 -1.35 11.17
N HIS A 145 3.27 -0.99 10.41
CA HIS A 145 2.45 0.21 10.59
C HIS A 145 1.82 0.31 11.99
N LEU A 146 1.18 -0.76 12.46
CA LEU A 146 0.55 -0.74 13.79
C LEU A 146 1.57 -0.71 14.93
N GLU A 147 2.73 -1.33 14.76
CA GLU A 147 3.84 -1.23 15.72
C GLU A 147 4.40 0.19 15.78
N ASN A 148 4.57 0.85 14.63
CA ASN A 148 4.97 2.25 14.57
C ASN A 148 4.00 3.15 15.34
N MET A 149 2.68 2.92 15.22
CA MET A 149 1.66 3.63 15.98
C MET A 149 1.80 3.38 17.49
N GLN A 150 2.07 2.16 17.91
CA GLN A 150 2.33 1.84 19.32
C GLN A 150 3.60 2.52 19.85
N ASN A 151 4.58 2.78 18.98
CA ASN A 151 5.83 3.46 19.28
C ASN A 151 5.76 5.00 19.16
N GLY A 152 4.54 5.57 19.16
CA GLY A 152 4.29 6.99 19.33
C GLY A 152 4.01 7.79 18.05
N PHE A 153 3.76 7.13 16.92
CA PHE A 153 3.15 7.80 15.78
C PHE A 153 1.64 7.94 15.99
N ASP A 154 1.09 9.02 15.46
CA ASP A 154 -0.35 9.31 15.50
C ASP A 154 -1.16 8.43 14.57
N GLY A 155 -0.50 7.94 13.53
CA GLY A 155 -1.05 7.06 12.52
C GLY A 155 0.02 6.56 11.55
N ALA A 156 -0.43 5.86 10.52
CA ALA A 156 0.43 5.36 9.46
C ALA A 156 -0.22 5.55 8.08
N TRP A 157 0.62 5.77 7.08
CA TRP A 157 0.27 5.91 5.67
C TRP A 157 0.66 4.67 4.88
N LEU A 158 -0.01 4.40 3.76
CA LEU A 158 0.08 3.20 2.94
C LEU A 158 -0.42 1.95 3.67
N CYS A 159 -1.46 2.11 4.45
CA CYS A 159 -2.17 1.00 5.09
C CYS A 159 -3.31 0.49 4.21
N PHE A 160 -3.61 -0.79 4.32
CA PHE A 160 -4.66 -1.46 3.56
C PHE A 160 -5.76 -1.99 4.48
N ALA A 161 -7.02 -1.83 4.04
CA ALA A 161 -8.17 -2.20 4.85
C ALA A 161 -8.26 -3.71 5.11
N ASN A 162 -7.80 -4.51 4.15
CA ASN A 162 -7.75 -5.98 4.22
C ASN A 162 -6.51 -6.52 4.96
N PHE A 163 -5.57 -5.68 5.33
CA PHE A 163 -4.39 -6.04 6.10
C PHE A 163 -4.36 -5.29 7.44
N GLU A 164 -3.78 -4.10 7.54
CA GLU A 164 -3.71 -3.34 8.81
C GLU A 164 -5.10 -3.04 9.38
N GLY A 165 -6.11 -2.82 8.51
CA GLY A 165 -7.48 -2.66 8.96
C GLY A 165 -8.04 -3.91 9.65
N VAL A 166 -7.68 -5.11 9.19
CA VAL A 166 -8.05 -6.38 9.83
C VAL A 166 -7.27 -6.57 11.12
N GLU A 167 -5.95 -6.34 11.11
CA GLU A 167 -5.11 -6.45 12.30
C GLU A 167 -5.55 -5.50 13.42
N ALA A 168 -5.85 -4.25 13.10
CA ALA A 168 -6.33 -3.26 14.06
C ALA A 168 -7.65 -3.70 14.71
N ARG A 169 -8.60 -4.25 13.92
CA ARG A 169 -9.86 -4.81 14.44
C ARG A 169 -9.61 -6.02 15.34
N ALA A 170 -8.74 -6.94 14.92
CA ALA A 170 -8.40 -8.13 15.70
C ALA A 170 -7.73 -7.76 17.04
N ALA A 171 -6.86 -6.76 17.03
CA ALA A 171 -6.21 -6.20 18.22
C ALA A 171 -7.12 -5.26 19.05
N LYS A 172 -8.34 -4.97 18.57
CA LYS A 172 -9.31 -4.05 19.20
C LYS A 172 -8.72 -2.65 19.45
N LEU A 173 -7.90 -2.18 18.51
CA LEU A 173 -7.36 -0.83 18.59
C LEU A 173 -8.44 0.20 18.29
N ASP A 174 -8.44 1.30 19.05
CA ASP A 174 -9.35 2.43 18.82
C ASP A 174 -8.76 3.34 17.73
N VAL A 175 -9.09 3.01 16.50
CA VAL A 175 -8.56 3.67 15.30
C VAL A 175 -9.67 4.13 14.36
N VAL A 176 -9.32 5.08 13.50
CA VAL A 176 -10.07 5.50 12.32
C VAL A 176 -9.25 5.12 11.10
N PHE A 177 -9.85 4.43 10.15
CA PHE A 177 -9.25 4.16 8.85
C PHE A 177 -9.85 5.14 7.83
N VAL A 178 -9.05 6.07 7.35
CA VAL A 178 -9.44 7.03 6.32
C VAL A 178 -8.98 6.47 4.97
N THR A 179 -9.93 5.92 4.22
CA THR A 179 -9.62 5.34 2.90
C THR A 179 -9.32 6.42 1.86
N ALA A 180 -8.62 6.04 0.79
CA ALA A 180 -8.38 6.91 -0.35
C ALA A 180 -9.69 7.48 -0.91
N ALA A 181 -10.74 6.66 -1.03
CA ALA A 181 -12.07 7.06 -1.50
C ALA A 181 -12.73 8.11 -0.59
N MET A 182 -12.50 8.08 0.72
CA MET A 182 -12.95 9.13 1.64
C MET A 182 -12.28 10.48 1.37
N GLY A 183 -11.12 10.46 0.73
CA GLY A 183 -10.35 11.64 0.32
C GLY A 183 -10.48 11.98 -1.17
N ASP A 184 -11.44 11.43 -1.89
CA ASP A 184 -11.64 11.62 -3.34
C ASP A 184 -10.50 11.07 -4.22
N PHE A 185 -9.78 10.06 -3.74
CA PHE A 185 -8.76 9.35 -4.50
C PHE A 185 -9.25 7.96 -4.94
N PRO A 186 -8.72 7.42 -6.05
CA PRO A 186 -8.97 6.03 -6.44
C PRO A 186 -8.37 5.06 -5.42
N ASN A 187 -8.86 3.81 -5.46
CA ASN A 187 -8.27 2.72 -4.70
C ASN A 187 -6.85 2.38 -5.20
N PHE A 188 -6.11 1.66 -4.38
CA PHE A 188 -4.81 1.12 -4.75
C PHE A 188 -5.00 -0.14 -5.61
N SER A 189 -4.15 -0.31 -6.61
CA SER A 189 -4.21 -1.46 -7.51
C SER A 189 -2.82 -1.88 -7.97
N ALA A 190 -2.67 -3.16 -8.32
CA ALA A 190 -1.52 -3.68 -9.05
C ALA A 190 -1.96 -4.40 -10.32
N LEU A 191 -1.12 -4.29 -11.35
CA LEU A 191 -1.27 -4.96 -12.64
C LEU A 191 -0.52 -6.28 -12.63
#